data_56d9d53ed6c963a9711e9e245b5627e7
#
_entry.id   56d9d53ed6c963a9711e9e245b5627e7
#
_cell.length_a   1.000
_cell.length_b   1.000
_cell.length_c   1.000
_cell.angle_alpha   90.00
_cell.angle_beta   90.00
_cell.angle_gamma   90.00
#
_symmetry.space_group_name_H-M   'P 1'
#
loop_
_entity.id
_entity.type
_entity.pdbx_description
1 polymer ?
#
loop_
_entity_poly.entity_id
_entity_poly.type
_entity_poly.pdbx_seq_one_letter_code
_entity_poly.pdbx_strand_id
1 'polypeptide(L)'
;GKIVGISNINVTSQTLNNTKDILSNGDITLKAQSTNSGVISTNGNVDMSGNKVINNGEIAATNINLNSTNLNNNGSISANGNVELNNSVVDNTKDIIAYDTANMNNSTVNNKGKVISNKEVNLDKSNVTNTGEITSNEINMTNVTGYNNTGTIKGNYTTLTTTNDLNLTGTLHGEDYLEIKGNNVANNGGTTGTGYISITSNDYTNNTELSAKTIVINASGNVVNNNMITAQDAEIKGNNITNNDLIATEGYLGLIAQEQVINTQGSAIYAGDNLVIKGAEVLNQRADILGQGTIDINASHVRNEVGTIKTLGDIYIKSSNFENVGEVTNFDYTTYWVDWQGNEYTDDFIQNNWTELDTWEAGFRDKSYRGVLIEQYKQIHESRTGIKSLLFEMYGYYIRNEVVNNWGEWQNNPSYIMQTDAGAFKTDKQPIEQKIKSNGTTNYATLSAGGNIVIDSDNVLNKDGMITAGDTVQITANRVENVVSLGNPVRLQYGSEI
;
A
#
# COMPACT_ATOMS: atom_id res chain seq x y z
N GLY A 1 -11.77 -53.74 38.67
CA GLY A 1 -10.85 -53.90 39.80
C GLY A 1 -9.84 -52.76 39.83
N LYS A 2 -9.12 -52.59 40.90
CA LYS A 2 -8.02 -51.62 41.04
C LYS A 2 -6.69 -52.37 41.08
N ILE A 3 -5.69 -51.80 40.45
CA ILE A 3 -4.30 -52.22 40.58
C ILE A 3 -3.58 -51.15 41.44
N VAL A 4 -3.03 -51.51 42.56
CA VAL A 4 -2.36 -50.57 43.47
C VAL A 4 -0.99 -51.11 43.84
N GLY A 5 0.04 -50.33 43.54
CA GLY A 5 1.44 -50.61 43.90
C GLY A 5 1.95 -49.63 44.96
N ILE A 6 2.63 -50.13 46.02
CA ILE A 6 3.28 -49.28 47.03
C ILE A 6 4.57 -48.64 46.45
N SER A 7 5.26 -49.35 45.55
CA SER A 7 6.45 -48.83 44.88
C SER A 7 6.17 -48.71 43.33
N ASN A 8 6.51 -49.73 42.57
CA ASN A 8 6.36 -49.69 41.10
C ASN A 8 5.26 -50.65 40.61
N ILE A 9 4.67 -50.34 39.45
CA ILE A 9 3.80 -51.24 38.71
C ILE A 9 4.41 -51.51 37.33
N ASN A 10 4.65 -52.78 37.03
CA ASN A 10 5.11 -53.20 35.71
C ASN A 10 4.12 -54.16 35.09
N VAL A 11 3.54 -53.82 33.95
CA VAL A 11 2.64 -54.68 33.21
C VAL A 11 3.22 -54.92 31.81
N THR A 12 3.35 -56.19 31.47
CA THR A 12 3.73 -56.60 30.10
C THR A 12 2.67 -57.55 29.56
N SER A 13 1.96 -57.14 28.51
CA SER A 13 0.91 -57.92 27.88
C SER A 13 0.73 -57.52 26.42
N GLN A 14 -0.04 -58.30 25.66
CA GLN A 14 -0.42 -57.90 24.32
C GLN A 14 -1.39 -56.71 24.35
N THR A 15 -2.33 -56.75 25.25
CA THR A 15 -3.38 -55.71 25.43
C THR A 15 -3.59 -55.41 26.91
N LEU A 16 -3.84 -54.15 27.22
CA LEU A 16 -4.26 -53.66 28.54
C LEU A 16 -5.55 -52.87 28.38
N ASN A 17 -6.60 -53.27 29.12
CA ASN A 17 -7.85 -52.51 29.21
C ASN A 17 -8.07 -52.07 30.65
N ASN A 18 -7.87 -50.78 30.92
CA ASN A 18 -8.11 -50.22 32.26
C ASN A 18 -9.45 -49.47 32.29
N THR A 19 -10.40 -49.98 33.07
CA THR A 19 -11.71 -49.33 33.28
C THR A 19 -11.88 -48.78 34.68
N LYS A 20 -10.88 -48.89 35.53
CA LYS A 20 -10.85 -48.41 36.95
C LYS A 20 -9.49 -47.74 37.20
N ASP A 21 -8.85 -48.07 38.34
CA ASP A 21 -7.66 -47.38 38.80
C ASP A 21 -6.42 -48.27 38.71
N ILE A 22 -5.35 -47.70 38.17
CA ILE A 22 -3.96 -48.18 38.28
C ILE A 22 -3.20 -47.10 39.04
N LEU A 23 -2.85 -47.33 40.26
CA LEU A 23 -2.28 -46.34 41.17
C LEU A 23 -0.94 -46.82 41.74
N SER A 24 0.07 -45.96 41.76
CA SER A 24 1.38 -46.28 42.32
C SER A 24 1.98 -45.10 43.10
N ASN A 25 2.87 -45.36 44.07
CA ASN A 25 3.73 -44.31 44.62
C ASN A 25 5.05 -44.19 43.85
N GLY A 26 5.49 -45.26 43.17
CA GLY A 26 6.66 -45.28 42.27
C GLY A 26 6.24 -45.30 40.80
N ASP A 27 7.11 -45.71 39.90
CA ASP A 27 6.88 -45.70 38.47
C ASP A 27 5.80 -46.73 38.03
N ILE A 28 5.09 -46.37 36.95
CA ILE A 28 4.17 -47.29 36.27
C ILE A 28 4.73 -47.53 34.86
N THR A 29 5.08 -48.75 34.53
CA THR A 29 5.52 -49.18 33.22
C THR A 29 4.50 -50.12 32.58
N LEU A 30 3.95 -49.73 31.43
CA LEU A 30 2.95 -50.49 30.71
C LEU A 30 3.43 -50.81 29.31
N LYS A 31 3.80 -52.07 29.06
CA LYS A 31 4.25 -52.56 27.75
C LYS A 31 3.09 -53.32 27.08
N ALA A 32 2.15 -52.62 26.50
CA ALA A 32 0.95 -53.18 25.91
C ALA A 32 0.25 -52.21 24.96
N GLN A 33 -0.57 -52.73 24.05
CA GLN A 33 -1.59 -51.89 23.43
C GLN A 33 -2.63 -51.52 24.49
N SER A 34 -2.74 -50.26 24.84
CA SER A 34 -3.45 -49.83 26.03
C SER A 34 -4.73 -49.08 25.72
N THR A 35 -5.82 -49.41 26.40
CA THR A 35 -7.03 -48.57 26.44
C THR A 35 -7.28 -48.20 27.90
N ASN A 36 -7.24 -46.92 28.20
CA ASN A 36 -7.53 -46.40 29.54
C ASN A 36 -8.88 -45.65 29.53
N SER A 37 -9.84 -46.16 30.27
CA SER A 37 -11.12 -45.47 30.51
C SER A 37 -11.31 -45.14 32.01
N GLY A 38 -10.30 -45.43 32.81
CA GLY A 38 -10.25 -45.12 34.26
C GLY A 38 -9.12 -44.14 34.55
N VAL A 39 -8.46 -44.35 35.68
CA VAL A 39 -7.34 -43.53 36.15
C VAL A 39 -6.03 -44.34 36.12
N ILE A 40 -5.00 -43.79 35.56
CA ILE A 40 -3.61 -44.21 35.70
C ILE A 40 -2.87 -43.07 36.40
N SER A 41 -2.48 -43.27 37.66
CA SER A 41 -1.89 -42.18 38.45
C SER A 41 -0.74 -42.65 39.31
N THR A 42 0.32 -41.83 39.33
CA THR A 42 1.49 -42.12 40.18
C THR A 42 2.21 -40.84 40.62
N ASN A 43 2.90 -40.91 41.75
CA ASN A 43 3.87 -39.88 42.15
C ASN A 43 5.22 -40.04 41.44
N GLY A 44 5.47 -41.15 40.78
CA GLY A 44 6.63 -41.39 39.89
C GLY A 44 6.33 -41.07 38.43
N ASN A 45 6.91 -41.85 37.53
CA ASN A 45 6.74 -41.66 36.09
C ASN A 45 5.77 -42.70 35.50
N VAL A 46 5.10 -42.35 34.43
CA VAL A 46 4.33 -43.29 33.60
C VAL A 46 5.10 -43.49 32.28
N ASP A 47 5.45 -44.72 31.98
CA ASP A 47 6.06 -45.17 30.71
C ASP A 47 5.11 -46.17 30.03
N MET A 48 4.61 -45.80 28.86
CA MET A 48 3.74 -46.64 28.04
C MET A 48 4.36 -46.84 26.66
N SER A 49 4.84 -48.05 26.43
CA SER A 49 5.61 -48.40 25.21
C SER A 49 4.88 -49.35 24.25
N GLY A 50 3.54 -49.35 24.24
CA GLY A 50 2.74 -50.10 23.27
C GLY A 50 2.61 -49.33 21.97
N ASN A 51 2.38 -50.05 20.84
CA ASN A 51 2.18 -49.41 19.52
C ASN A 51 0.93 -48.54 19.46
N LYS A 52 0.01 -48.68 20.38
CA LYS A 52 -1.26 -47.93 20.44
C LYS A 52 -1.68 -47.66 21.87
N VAL A 53 -2.01 -46.39 22.15
CA VAL A 53 -2.60 -45.97 23.43
C VAL A 53 -3.89 -45.19 23.12
N ILE A 54 -5.01 -45.63 23.70
CA ILE A 54 -6.28 -44.91 23.73
C ILE A 54 -6.52 -44.44 25.13
N ASN A 55 -6.53 -43.15 25.38
CA ASN A 55 -6.86 -42.59 26.66
C ASN A 55 -8.24 -41.93 26.63
N ASN A 56 -9.23 -42.56 27.24
CA ASN A 56 -10.58 -41.98 27.44
C ASN A 56 -10.79 -41.53 28.90
N GLY A 57 -9.81 -41.76 29.77
CA GLY A 57 -9.84 -41.44 31.17
C GLY A 57 -8.76 -40.43 31.57
N GLU A 58 -8.07 -40.70 32.63
CA GLU A 58 -7.00 -39.84 33.17
C GLU A 58 -5.65 -40.58 33.22
N ILE A 59 -4.58 -39.91 32.80
CA ILE A 59 -3.21 -40.30 33.03
C ILE A 59 -2.50 -39.17 33.76
N ALA A 60 -2.05 -39.38 34.99
CA ALA A 60 -1.42 -38.37 35.83
C ALA A 60 -0.11 -38.88 36.43
N ALA A 61 0.98 -38.13 36.31
CA ALA A 61 2.30 -38.54 36.80
C ALA A 61 3.26 -37.36 37.02
N THR A 62 4.45 -37.65 37.56
CA THR A 62 5.54 -36.65 37.52
C THR A 62 5.99 -36.44 36.11
N ASN A 63 6.36 -37.52 35.40
CA ASN A 63 6.62 -37.44 33.94
C ASN A 63 5.83 -38.55 33.23
N ILE A 64 5.45 -38.26 31.98
CA ILE A 64 4.71 -39.19 31.12
C ILE A 64 5.47 -39.41 29.82
N ASN A 65 5.85 -40.68 29.56
CA ASN A 65 6.54 -41.08 28.36
C ASN A 65 5.65 -41.99 27.51
N LEU A 66 5.26 -41.50 26.35
CA LEU A 66 4.45 -42.18 25.33
C LEU A 66 5.16 -42.14 23.96
N ASN A 67 6.48 -42.16 23.95
CA ASN A 67 7.28 -42.11 22.72
C ASN A 67 7.00 -43.30 21.82
N SER A 68 7.07 -43.06 20.51
CA SER A 68 6.88 -44.07 19.47
C SER A 68 5.52 -44.77 19.49
N THR A 69 4.49 -44.07 19.88
CA THR A 69 3.13 -44.58 19.99
C THR A 69 2.14 -43.94 19.04
N ASN A 70 1.05 -44.65 18.74
CA ASN A 70 -0.20 -44.09 18.21
C ASN A 70 -1.08 -43.70 19.40
N LEU A 71 -1.07 -42.43 19.78
CA LEU A 71 -1.90 -41.91 20.88
C LEU A 71 -3.21 -41.37 20.35
N ASN A 72 -4.31 -41.87 20.88
CA ASN A 72 -5.63 -41.25 20.74
C ASN A 72 -6.07 -40.76 22.12
N ASN A 73 -5.95 -39.46 22.38
CA ASN A 73 -6.30 -38.84 23.65
C ASN A 73 -7.68 -38.21 23.60
N ASN A 74 -8.66 -38.90 24.18
CA ASN A 74 -10.02 -38.42 24.40
C ASN A 74 -10.29 -38.07 25.88
N GLY A 75 -9.28 -38.17 26.74
CA GLY A 75 -9.32 -37.88 28.16
C GLY A 75 -8.23 -36.87 28.56
N SER A 76 -7.81 -36.92 29.83
CA SER A 76 -6.76 -36.03 30.34
C SER A 76 -5.42 -36.74 30.43
N ILE A 77 -4.37 -36.07 30.01
CA ILE A 77 -2.95 -36.41 30.24
C ILE A 77 -2.34 -35.23 30.99
N SER A 78 -1.84 -35.45 32.20
CA SER A 78 -1.30 -34.40 33.05
C SER A 78 0.00 -34.84 33.73
N ALA A 79 1.08 -34.10 33.50
CA ALA A 79 2.38 -34.32 34.14
C ALA A 79 2.80 -33.10 34.96
N ASN A 80 3.33 -33.34 36.17
CA ASN A 80 3.97 -32.31 36.98
C ASN A 80 5.34 -31.88 36.44
N GLY A 81 5.90 -32.60 35.48
CA GLY A 81 7.11 -32.35 34.74
C GLY A 81 6.83 -32.43 33.24
N ASN A 82 7.42 -33.41 32.56
CA ASN A 82 7.40 -33.53 31.10
C ASN A 82 6.35 -34.52 30.59
N VAL A 83 5.83 -34.21 29.41
CA VAL A 83 5.10 -35.15 28.54
C VAL A 83 5.92 -35.40 27.29
N GLU A 84 6.33 -36.67 27.07
CA GLU A 84 7.15 -37.11 25.95
C GLU A 84 6.32 -37.91 24.94
N LEU A 85 6.13 -37.38 23.76
CA LEU A 85 5.34 -37.94 22.66
C LEU A 85 6.15 -37.96 21.36
N ASN A 86 7.48 -38.07 21.44
CA ASN A 86 8.37 -38.04 20.27
C ASN A 86 8.16 -39.28 19.40
N ASN A 87 8.39 -39.10 18.08
CA ASN A 87 8.24 -40.17 17.07
C ASN A 87 6.83 -40.80 17.06
N SER A 88 5.79 -40.04 17.34
CA SER A 88 4.45 -40.52 17.61
C SER A 88 3.41 -39.97 16.60
N VAL A 89 2.28 -40.63 16.53
CA VAL A 89 1.07 -40.06 15.95
C VAL A 89 0.14 -39.69 17.12
N VAL A 90 -0.16 -38.40 17.23
CA VAL A 90 -0.92 -37.84 18.37
C VAL A 90 -2.23 -37.29 17.85
N ASP A 91 -3.33 -37.94 18.18
CA ASP A 91 -4.68 -37.43 17.95
C ASP A 91 -5.25 -36.97 19.32
N ASN A 92 -5.20 -35.67 19.55
CA ASN A 92 -5.64 -35.06 20.81
C ASN A 92 -6.99 -34.36 20.67
N THR A 93 -8.00 -34.82 21.38
CA THR A 93 -9.34 -34.19 21.44
C THR A 93 -9.67 -33.54 22.79
N LYS A 94 -8.80 -33.72 23.78
CA LYS A 94 -8.93 -33.17 25.15
C LYS A 94 -7.62 -32.56 25.61
N ASP A 95 -7.21 -32.77 26.83
CA ASP A 95 -6.10 -32.03 27.42
C ASP A 95 -4.83 -32.86 27.49
N ILE A 96 -3.73 -32.27 27.04
CA ILE A 96 -2.34 -32.69 27.29
C ILE A 96 -1.68 -31.52 28.02
N ILE A 97 -1.38 -31.73 29.31
CA ILE A 97 -0.84 -30.70 30.20
C ILE A 97 0.50 -31.16 30.74
N ALA A 98 1.55 -30.37 30.52
CA ALA A 98 2.85 -30.54 31.11
C ALA A 98 3.21 -29.31 31.95
N TYR A 99 3.63 -29.52 33.22
CA TYR A 99 4.10 -28.37 34.02
C TYR A 99 5.42 -27.82 33.49
N ASP A 100 6.31 -28.67 33.00
CA ASP A 100 7.57 -28.24 32.39
C ASP A 100 7.48 -28.23 30.86
N THR A 101 7.67 -29.35 30.17
CA THR A 101 7.81 -29.41 28.72
C THR A 101 6.92 -30.49 28.13
N ALA A 102 6.27 -30.17 27.02
CA ALA A 102 5.60 -31.11 26.14
C ALA A 102 6.42 -31.31 24.84
N ASN A 103 7.03 -32.49 24.70
CA ASN A 103 7.85 -32.87 23.56
C ASN A 103 7.07 -33.76 22.60
N MET A 104 6.85 -33.27 21.39
CA MET A 104 6.18 -33.99 20.29
C MET A 104 7.02 -33.93 19.01
N ASN A 105 8.35 -34.08 19.15
CA ASN A 105 9.29 -33.98 18.04
C ASN A 105 9.18 -35.18 17.10
N ASN A 106 9.42 -34.94 15.80
CA ASN A 106 9.38 -35.96 14.75
C ASN A 106 8.03 -36.71 14.74
N SER A 107 6.95 -36.02 14.97
CA SER A 107 5.61 -36.59 15.20
C SER A 107 4.57 -36.03 14.22
N THR A 108 3.47 -36.75 14.07
CA THR A 108 2.25 -36.21 13.45
C THR A 108 1.30 -35.82 14.55
N VAL A 109 0.98 -34.54 14.67
CA VAL A 109 0.16 -34.00 15.74
C VAL A 109 -1.13 -33.42 15.18
N ASN A 110 -2.24 -34.01 15.53
CA ASN A 110 -3.59 -33.56 15.24
C ASN A 110 -4.24 -33.08 16.54
N ASN A 111 -4.14 -31.79 16.83
CA ASN A 111 -4.70 -31.23 18.06
C ASN A 111 -6.06 -30.58 17.83
N LYS A 112 -7.10 -31.11 18.43
CA LYS A 112 -8.47 -30.54 18.47
C LYS A 112 -8.83 -30.08 19.90
N GLY A 113 -8.05 -30.50 20.90
CA GLY A 113 -8.20 -30.13 22.28
C GLY A 113 -7.17 -29.09 22.70
N LYS A 114 -6.56 -29.31 23.88
CA LYS A 114 -5.54 -28.42 24.42
C LYS A 114 -4.22 -29.13 24.59
N VAL A 115 -3.15 -28.45 24.24
CA VAL A 115 -1.77 -28.77 24.61
C VAL A 115 -1.22 -27.57 25.35
N ILE A 116 -0.99 -27.75 26.64
CA ILE A 116 -0.56 -26.67 27.55
C ILE A 116 0.75 -27.05 28.22
N SER A 117 1.70 -26.16 28.20
CA SER A 117 2.92 -26.28 29.00
C SER A 117 3.25 -24.93 29.64
N ASN A 118 3.88 -24.94 30.81
CA ASN A 118 4.31 -23.69 31.43
C ASN A 118 5.65 -23.22 30.87
N LYS A 119 6.51 -24.14 30.46
CA LYS A 119 7.84 -23.77 29.95
C LYS A 119 7.90 -23.85 28.42
N GLU A 120 7.67 -25.04 27.85
CA GLU A 120 8.01 -25.28 26.47
C GLU A 120 7.11 -26.33 25.80
N VAL A 121 6.71 -26.08 24.56
CA VAL A 121 6.13 -27.05 23.63
C VAL A 121 7.07 -27.20 22.45
N ASN A 122 7.61 -28.41 22.24
CA ASN A 122 8.53 -28.74 21.16
C ASN A 122 7.87 -29.61 20.10
N LEU A 123 7.93 -29.18 18.85
CA LEU A 123 7.34 -29.79 17.66
C LEU A 123 8.37 -29.86 16.49
N ASP A 124 9.68 -30.05 16.81
CA ASP A 124 10.71 -30.11 15.76
C ASP A 124 10.44 -31.26 14.79
N LYS A 125 10.61 -31.01 13.50
CA LYS A 125 10.40 -31.98 12.39
C LYS A 125 9.03 -32.64 12.38
N SER A 126 8.04 -32.01 12.93
CA SER A 126 6.69 -32.57 13.08
C SER A 126 5.74 -32.07 12.00
N ASN A 127 4.68 -32.85 11.74
CA ASN A 127 3.52 -32.42 10.95
C ASN A 127 2.42 -31.98 11.90
N VAL A 128 2.08 -30.71 11.89
CA VAL A 128 1.18 -30.10 12.88
C VAL A 128 -0.15 -29.68 12.23
N THR A 129 -1.24 -30.26 12.72
CA THR A 129 -2.60 -29.79 12.44
C THR A 129 -3.24 -29.39 13.76
N ASN A 130 -3.52 -28.09 13.92
CA ASN A 130 -4.14 -27.55 15.12
C ASN A 130 -5.48 -26.88 14.81
N THR A 131 -6.55 -27.41 15.39
CA THR A 131 -7.89 -26.79 15.39
C THR A 131 -8.33 -26.41 16.80
N GLY A 132 -7.51 -26.77 17.79
CA GLY A 132 -7.72 -26.46 19.21
C GLY A 132 -6.77 -25.39 19.73
N GLU A 133 -6.17 -25.61 20.86
CA GLU A 133 -5.27 -24.65 21.53
C GLU A 133 -3.91 -25.30 21.82
N ILE A 134 -2.83 -24.58 21.50
CA ILE A 134 -1.44 -24.87 21.91
C ILE A 134 -0.92 -23.63 22.63
N THR A 135 -0.63 -23.76 23.93
CA THR A 135 -0.21 -22.61 24.75
C THR A 135 1.00 -22.97 25.61
N SER A 136 2.00 -22.11 25.64
CA SER A 136 3.21 -22.28 26.45
C SER A 136 3.92 -20.93 26.63
N ASN A 137 4.92 -20.88 27.52
CA ASN A 137 5.85 -19.77 27.52
C ASN A 137 6.69 -19.75 26.22
N GLU A 138 7.21 -20.92 25.84
CA GLU A 138 7.98 -21.08 24.58
C GLU A 138 7.35 -22.15 23.69
N ILE A 139 7.20 -21.88 22.40
CA ILE A 139 6.67 -22.81 21.41
C ILE A 139 7.63 -22.92 20.25
N ASN A 140 8.23 -24.10 20.10
CA ASN A 140 9.24 -24.41 19.09
C ASN A 140 8.67 -25.36 18.03
N MET A 141 8.22 -24.82 16.93
CA MET A 141 7.81 -25.54 15.72
C MET A 141 8.91 -25.41 14.66
N THR A 142 10.04 -26.09 14.89
CA THR A 142 11.23 -25.96 14.04
C THR A 142 11.28 -27.05 12.99
N ASN A 143 11.66 -26.67 11.75
CA ASN A 143 11.75 -27.59 10.62
C ASN A 143 10.49 -28.45 10.38
N VAL A 144 9.30 -27.88 10.65
CA VAL A 144 8.05 -28.64 10.52
C VAL A 144 7.84 -29.12 9.07
N THR A 145 7.37 -30.35 8.95
CA THR A 145 7.16 -31.00 7.65
C THR A 145 5.78 -30.69 7.05
N GLY A 146 4.87 -30.21 7.88
CA GLY A 146 3.54 -29.71 7.50
C GLY A 146 2.99 -28.83 8.62
N TYR A 147 2.23 -27.80 8.23
CA TYR A 147 1.60 -26.87 9.14
C TYR A 147 0.19 -26.50 8.67
N ASN A 148 -0.78 -26.74 9.52
CA ASN A 148 -2.17 -26.32 9.30
C ASN A 148 -2.77 -25.91 10.64
N ASN A 149 -2.97 -24.61 10.84
CA ASN A 149 -3.55 -24.07 12.06
C ASN A 149 -4.83 -23.28 11.76
N THR A 150 -5.94 -23.74 12.24
CA THR A 150 -7.21 -22.98 12.25
C THR A 150 -7.69 -22.67 13.67
N GLY A 151 -6.95 -23.14 14.68
CA GLY A 151 -7.16 -22.87 16.09
C GLY A 151 -6.22 -21.76 16.61
N THR A 152 -5.77 -21.90 17.84
CA THR A 152 -4.90 -20.95 18.53
C THR A 152 -3.57 -21.58 18.89
N ILE A 153 -2.47 -20.89 18.53
CA ILE A 153 -1.11 -21.17 18.99
C ILE A 153 -0.61 -19.88 19.63
N LYS A 154 -0.32 -19.91 20.95
CA LYS A 154 0.06 -18.73 21.71
C LYS A 154 1.19 -19.00 22.68
N GLY A 155 2.30 -18.27 22.52
CA GLY A 155 3.45 -18.28 23.41
C GLY A 155 3.93 -16.87 23.75
N ASN A 156 4.83 -16.74 24.73
CA ASN A 156 5.62 -15.51 24.87
C ASN A 156 6.69 -15.48 23.77
N TYR A 157 7.33 -16.62 23.55
CA TYR A 157 8.30 -16.86 22.47
C TYR A 157 7.75 -17.94 21.54
N THR A 158 7.46 -17.61 20.29
CA THR A 158 6.93 -18.58 19.32
C THR A 158 7.80 -18.60 18.06
N THR A 159 8.30 -19.77 17.71
CA THR A 159 9.11 -20.02 16.50
C THR A 159 8.39 -21.02 15.60
N LEU A 160 8.21 -20.63 14.33
CA LEU A 160 7.67 -21.49 13.27
C LEU A 160 8.62 -21.48 12.08
N THR A 161 9.32 -22.59 11.84
CA THR A 161 10.23 -22.72 10.70
C THR A 161 9.93 -23.94 9.86
N THR A 162 10.00 -23.79 8.54
CA THR A 162 9.86 -24.85 7.56
C THR A 162 10.59 -24.47 6.27
N THR A 163 10.86 -25.45 5.42
CA THR A 163 11.30 -25.22 4.03
C THR A 163 10.13 -25.19 3.04
N ASN A 164 8.93 -25.47 3.51
CA ASN A 164 7.71 -25.48 2.70
C ASN A 164 7.03 -24.11 2.68
N ASP A 165 6.00 -23.97 1.86
CA ASP A 165 5.11 -22.83 1.89
C ASP A 165 4.26 -22.83 3.17
N LEU A 166 4.05 -21.65 3.73
CA LEU A 166 3.24 -21.43 4.92
C LEU A 166 1.98 -20.63 4.55
N ASN A 167 0.84 -21.20 4.82
CA ASN A 167 -0.44 -20.53 4.85
C ASN A 167 -0.87 -20.35 6.30
N LEU A 168 -0.70 -19.14 6.83
CA LEU A 168 -1.01 -18.81 8.22
C LEU A 168 -2.50 -18.47 8.29
N THR A 169 -3.28 -19.44 8.77
CA THR A 169 -4.71 -19.30 9.10
C THR A 169 -4.87 -19.44 10.62
N GLY A 170 -5.98 -19.12 11.20
CA GLY A 170 -6.13 -19.17 12.66
C GLY A 170 -5.19 -18.19 13.40
N THR A 171 -5.05 -18.34 14.70
CA THR A 171 -4.20 -17.46 15.52
C THR A 171 -2.80 -18.05 15.69
N LEU A 172 -1.78 -17.28 15.35
CA LEU A 172 -0.38 -17.53 15.68
C LEU A 172 0.15 -16.29 16.40
N HIS A 173 0.50 -16.43 17.69
CA HIS A 173 0.85 -15.30 18.53
C HIS A 173 2.16 -15.52 19.29
N GLY A 174 2.98 -14.49 19.31
CA GLY A 174 4.14 -14.36 20.19
C GLY A 174 4.06 -13.07 20.98
N GLU A 175 3.94 -13.15 22.31
CA GLU A 175 3.84 -11.95 23.15
C GLU A 175 5.09 -11.07 23.03
N ASP A 176 6.26 -11.64 23.32
CA ASP A 176 7.55 -10.95 23.26
C ASP A 176 8.23 -11.13 21.90
N TYR A 177 8.12 -12.33 21.33
CA TYR A 177 8.84 -12.70 20.11
C TYR A 177 8.08 -13.71 19.26
N LEU A 178 7.93 -13.41 17.97
CA LEU A 178 7.39 -14.33 16.98
C LEU A 178 8.35 -14.41 15.78
N GLU A 179 8.88 -15.60 15.54
CA GLU A 179 9.68 -15.90 14.34
C GLU A 179 8.91 -16.80 13.38
N ILE A 180 8.84 -16.40 12.12
CA ILE A 180 8.25 -17.18 11.04
C ILE A 180 9.26 -17.30 9.91
N LYS A 181 9.56 -18.55 9.51
CA LYS A 181 10.42 -18.83 8.37
C LYS A 181 9.81 -19.91 7.49
N GLY A 182 9.60 -19.58 6.22
CA GLY A 182 9.05 -20.49 5.23
C GLY A 182 9.60 -20.23 3.83
N ASN A 183 9.25 -21.07 2.85
CA ASN A 183 9.56 -20.79 1.46
C ASN A 183 8.71 -19.58 1.00
N ASN A 184 7.42 -19.75 0.80
CA ASN A 184 6.49 -18.63 0.62
C ASN A 184 5.60 -18.52 1.86
N VAL A 185 5.35 -17.31 2.35
CA VAL A 185 4.55 -17.09 3.56
C VAL A 185 3.36 -16.19 3.21
N ALA A 186 2.15 -16.71 3.38
CA ALA A 186 0.91 -15.97 3.25
C ALA A 186 0.24 -15.82 4.63
N ASN A 187 0.11 -14.59 5.10
CA ASN A 187 -0.66 -14.26 6.30
C ASN A 187 -2.13 -14.08 5.94
N ASN A 188 -2.92 -15.14 6.15
CA ASN A 188 -4.36 -15.21 5.90
C ASN A 188 -5.18 -15.34 7.20
N GLY A 189 -4.56 -15.17 8.36
CA GLY A 189 -5.16 -15.34 9.67
C GLY A 189 -4.64 -14.34 10.69
N GLY A 190 -4.92 -14.58 11.97
CA GLY A 190 -4.49 -13.72 13.06
C GLY A 190 -3.03 -13.93 13.46
N THR A 191 -2.08 -13.48 12.65
CA THR A 191 -0.66 -13.41 13.03
C THR A 191 -0.45 -12.14 13.84
N THR A 192 -0.14 -12.26 15.12
CA THR A 192 -0.03 -11.12 16.03
C THR A 192 1.13 -11.27 17.00
N GLY A 193 1.65 -10.14 17.45
CA GLY A 193 2.65 -10.08 18.53
C GLY A 193 2.63 -8.70 19.15
N THR A 194 2.90 -8.60 20.46
CA THR A 194 3.05 -7.29 21.11
C THR A 194 4.48 -6.80 21.06
N GLY A 195 5.45 -7.71 21.07
CA GLY A 195 6.88 -7.42 21.01
C GLY A 195 7.44 -7.36 19.58
N TYR A 196 8.24 -8.33 19.22
CA TYR A 196 8.99 -8.39 17.97
C TYR A 196 8.47 -9.48 17.06
N ILE A 197 8.17 -9.14 15.80
CA ILE A 197 7.83 -10.11 14.76
C ILE A 197 8.94 -10.13 13.70
N SER A 198 9.48 -11.32 13.42
CA SER A 198 10.43 -11.58 12.35
C SER A 198 9.86 -12.55 11.32
N ILE A 199 9.78 -12.15 10.07
CA ILE A 199 9.33 -13.01 8.96
C ILE A 199 10.44 -13.12 7.93
N THR A 200 10.84 -14.36 7.60
CA THR A 200 11.83 -14.66 6.57
C THR A 200 11.24 -15.60 5.54
N SER A 201 11.27 -15.23 4.26
CA SER A 201 10.64 -16.01 3.19
C SER A 201 11.31 -15.77 1.84
N ASN A 202 10.91 -16.55 0.84
CA ASN A 202 11.12 -16.17 -0.55
C ASN A 202 10.09 -15.08 -0.91
N ASP A 203 8.80 -15.39 -0.95
CA ASP A 203 7.73 -14.39 -1.10
C ASP A 203 6.95 -14.24 0.22
N TYR A 204 6.50 -13.02 0.50
CA TYR A 204 5.61 -12.72 1.62
C TYR A 204 4.35 -11.99 1.14
N THR A 205 3.18 -12.47 1.56
CA THR A 205 1.90 -11.80 1.30
C THR A 205 1.14 -11.59 2.60
N ASN A 206 0.78 -10.34 2.88
CA ASN A 206 -0.04 -9.96 4.02
C ASN A 206 -1.47 -9.71 3.57
N ASN A 207 -2.40 -10.58 3.94
CA ASN A 207 -3.83 -10.45 3.60
C ASN A 207 -4.71 -10.11 4.81
N THR A 208 -4.12 -10.01 6.00
CA THR A 208 -4.82 -9.65 7.24
C THR A 208 -3.96 -8.68 8.03
N GLU A 209 -4.53 -8.04 9.03
CA GLU A 209 -3.79 -7.13 9.91
C GLU A 209 -2.56 -7.80 10.52
N LEU A 210 -1.42 -7.11 10.45
CA LEU A 210 -0.16 -7.47 11.10
C LEU A 210 0.25 -6.32 12.01
N SER A 211 0.30 -6.57 13.32
CA SER A 211 0.62 -5.54 14.30
C SER A 211 1.61 -6.04 15.34
N ALA A 212 2.63 -5.23 15.66
CA ALA A 212 3.60 -5.48 16.72
C ALA A 212 4.34 -4.20 17.12
N LYS A 213 5.14 -4.27 18.19
CA LYS A 213 6.06 -3.16 18.51
C LYS A 213 7.15 -3.02 17.44
N THR A 214 7.75 -4.13 17.04
CA THR A 214 8.76 -4.13 15.96
C THR A 214 8.43 -5.21 14.94
N ILE A 215 8.43 -4.85 13.65
CA ILE A 215 8.21 -5.78 12.55
C ILE A 215 9.41 -5.78 11.62
N VAL A 216 9.98 -6.95 11.38
CA VAL A 216 11.04 -7.17 10.39
C VAL A 216 10.58 -8.23 9.39
N ILE A 217 10.47 -7.85 8.13
CA ILE A 217 10.13 -8.74 7.02
C ILE A 217 11.33 -8.79 6.07
N ASN A 218 11.90 -9.99 5.90
CA ASN A 218 12.99 -10.25 4.97
C ASN A 218 12.56 -11.27 3.92
N ALA A 219 12.14 -10.80 2.77
CA ALA A 219 11.85 -11.64 1.62
C ALA A 219 12.99 -11.57 0.59
N SER A 220 13.38 -12.71 0.02
CA SER A 220 14.31 -12.73 -1.12
C SER A 220 13.62 -12.42 -2.45
N GLY A 221 12.30 -12.65 -2.54
CA GLY A 221 11.43 -12.35 -3.65
C GLY A 221 10.51 -11.16 -3.32
N ASN A 222 9.21 -11.32 -3.53
CA ASN A 222 8.26 -10.23 -3.43
C ASN A 222 7.64 -10.10 -2.03
N VAL A 223 7.37 -8.87 -1.64
CA VAL A 223 6.51 -8.53 -0.50
C VAL A 223 5.26 -7.84 -1.03
N VAL A 224 4.09 -8.40 -0.72
CA VAL A 224 2.79 -7.82 -1.09
C VAL A 224 1.98 -7.57 0.18
N ASN A 225 1.68 -6.32 0.43
CA ASN A 225 0.80 -5.92 1.52
C ASN A 225 -0.59 -5.61 0.98
N ASN A 226 -1.57 -6.45 1.31
CA ASN A 226 -2.98 -6.28 0.93
C ASN A 226 -3.86 -5.86 2.12
N ASN A 227 -3.27 -5.68 3.31
CA ASN A 227 -3.98 -5.27 4.51
C ASN A 227 -3.02 -4.52 5.44
N MET A 228 -3.52 -3.95 6.50
CA MET A 228 -2.79 -3.07 7.40
C MET A 228 -1.57 -3.76 8.05
N ILE A 229 -0.40 -3.09 7.98
CA ILE A 229 0.80 -3.38 8.77
C ILE A 229 1.03 -2.18 9.68
N THR A 230 1.02 -2.40 11.01
CA THR A 230 1.25 -1.34 11.99
C THR A 230 2.30 -1.73 13.00
N ALA A 231 3.22 -0.81 13.30
CA ALA A 231 4.28 -1.05 14.28
C ALA A 231 4.72 0.24 14.98
N GLN A 232 5.50 0.13 16.03
CA GLN A 232 6.30 1.26 16.50
C GLN A 232 7.42 1.50 15.49
N ASP A 233 8.18 0.45 15.13
CA ASP A 233 9.23 0.48 14.13
C ASP A 233 9.10 -0.70 13.16
N ALA A 234 9.38 -0.50 11.86
CA ALA A 234 9.38 -1.58 10.90
C ALA A 234 10.51 -1.46 9.87
N GLU A 235 11.02 -2.64 9.45
CA GLU A 235 11.90 -2.78 8.30
C GLU A 235 11.38 -3.90 7.38
N ILE A 236 11.10 -3.57 6.14
CA ILE A 236 10.57 -4.48 5.13
C ILE A 236 11.55 -4.54 3.97
N LYS A 237 12.06 -5.74 3.69
CA LYS A 237 13.01 -6.00 2.60
C LYS A 237 12.44 -7.01 1.62
N GLY A 238 12.67 -6.76 0.32
CA GLY A 238 12.24 -7.67 -0.74
C GLY A 238 12.94 -7.38 -2.07
N ASN A 239 12.70 -8.23 -3.06
CA ASN A 239 13.05 -7.89 -4.44
C ASN A 239 12.11 -6.78 -4.94
N ASN A 240 10.81 -7.00 -4.78
CA ASN A 240 9.78 -5.98 -4.99
C ASN A 240 8.93 -5.84 -3.72
N ILE A 241 8.52 -4.62 -3.41
CA ILE A 241 7.58 -4.30 -2.33
C ILE A 241 6.37 -3.62 -2.93
N THR A 242 5.20 -4.24 -2.83
CA THR A 242 3.93 -3.65 -3.28
C THR A 242 3.02 -3.41 -2.09
N ASN A 243 2.65 -2.16 -1.87
CA ASN A 243 1.67 -1.77 -0.87
C ASN A 243 0.33 -1.46 -1.50
N ASN A 244 -0.69 -2.24 -1.14
CA ASN A 244 -2.08 -2.07 -1.60
C ASN A 244 -3.02 -1.57 -0.49
N ASP A 245 -2.51 -1.32 0.71
CA ASP A 245 -3.30 -0.81 1.85
C ASP A 245 -2.41 0.11 2.70
N LEU A 246 -2.37 -0.03 3.99
CA LEU A 246 -1.61 0.79 4.92
C LEU A 246 -0.36 0.08 5.42
N ILE A 247 0.78 0.76 5.35
CA ILE A 247 1.97 0.45 6.16
C ILE A 247 2.25 1.67 7.02
N ALA A 248 2.11 1.54 8.33
CA ALA A 248 2.28 2.65 9.25
C ALA A 248 3.15 2.31 10.46
N THR A 249 4.01 3.25 10.84
CA THR A 249 4.80 3.17 12.07
C THR A 249 4.68 4.44 12.90
N GLU A 250 4.79 4.29 14.21
CA GLU A 250 4.88 5.43 15.12
C GLU A 250 6.28 6.08 15.08
N GLY A 251 7.32 5.29 14.79
CA GLY A 251 8.72 5.68 14.70
C GLY A 251 9.29 5.47 13.30
N TYR A 252 10.37 4.68 13.20
CA TYR A 252 11.10 4.41 11.97
C TYR A 252 10.39 3.43 11.04
N LEU A 253 10.41 3.73 9.73
CA LEU A 253 9.98 2.80 8.67
C LEU A 253 11.05 2.72 7.57
N GLY A 254 11.55 1.51 7.32
CA GLY A 254 12.44 1.19 6.22
C GLY A 254 11.76 0.28 5.18
N LEU A 255 11.66 0.72 3.93
CA LEU A 255 11.23 -0.09 2.80
C LEU A 255 12.41 -0.23 1.83
N ILE A 256 12.98 -1.42 1.74
CA ILE A 256 14.23 -1.66 1.01
C ILE A 256 13.99 -2.75 -0.03
N ALA A 257 13.79 -2.34 -1.27
CA ALA A 257 13.66 -3.25 -2.41
C ALA A 257 14.98 -3.34 -3.21
N GLN A 258 15.20 -4.46 -3.90
CA GLN A 258 16.25 -4.55 -4.90
C GLN A 258 15.80 -3.90 -6.21
N GLU A 259 14.54 -4.13 -6.60
CA GLU A 259 13.95 -3.60 -7.84
C GLU A 259 12.96 -2.47 -7.53
N GLN A 260 11.77 -2.76 -7.03
CA GLN A 260 10.69 -1.78 -6.98
C GLN A 260 10.02 -1.66 -5.61
N VAL A 261 9.68 -0.41 -5.23
CA VAL A 261 8.69 -0.11 -4.19
C VAL A 261 7.50 0.57 -4.87
N ILE A 262 6.35 -0.08 -4.82
CA ILE A 262 5.10 0.42 -5.43
C ILE A 262 4.08 0.65 -4.34
N ASN A 263 3.61 1.90 -4.22
CA ASN A 263 2.47 2.30 -3.41
C ASN A 263 1.29 2.52 -4.35
N THR A 264 0.29 1.63 -4.30
CA THR A 264 -0.78 1.58 -5.29
C THR A 264 -1.94 2.51 -4.93
N GLN A 265 -2.86 2.72 -5.85
CA GLN A 265 -3.99 3.62 -5.69
C GLN A 265 -4.77 3.39 -4.39
N GLY A 266 -4.93 4.45 -3.61
CA GLY A 266 -5.70 4.44 -2.36
C GLY A 266 -4.95 3.89 -1.15
N SER A 267 -3.71 3.44 -1.33
CA SER A 267 -2.86 2.96 -0.24
C SER A 267 -2.07 4.10 0.43
N ALA A 268 -1.51 3.81 1.60
CA ALA A 268 -0.68 4.77 2.31
C ALA A 268 0.55 4.11 2.95
N ILE A 269 1.65 4.85 2.94
CA ILE A 269 2.88 4.57 3.69
C ILE A 269 3.08 5.73 4.66
N TYR A 270 3.20 5.43 5.96
CA TYR A 270 3.35 6.45 7.00
C TYR A 270 4.45 6.11 7.99
N ALA A 271 5.28 7.09 8.32
CA ALA A 271 6.23 7.01 9.42
C ALA A 271 6.07 8.20 10.38
N GLY A 272 5.93 7.92 11.66
CA GLY A 272 5.85 8.95 12.70
C GLY A 272 7.21 9.62 13.00
N ASP A 273 8.33 9.03 12.57
CA ASP A 273 9.66 9.62 12.61
C ASP A 273 10.27 9.54 11.20
N ASN A 274 11.30 8.76 10.98
CA ASN A 274 12.03 8.73 9.73
C ASN A 274 11.54 7.61 8.80
N LEU A 275 11.29 7.97 7.54
CA LEU A 275 10.95 7.06 6.46
C LEU A 275 12.13 6.93 5.50
N VAL A 276 12.59 5.71 5.29
CA VAL A 276 13.64 5.39 4.30
C VAL A 276 13.07 4.47 3.24
N ILE A 277 13.11 4.90 1.97
CA ILE A 277 12.70 4.08 0.83
C ILE A 277 13.87 3.90 -0.13
N LYS A 278 14.24 2.66 -0.43
CA LYS A 278 15.33 2.33 -1.36
C LYS A 278 14.86 1.31 -2.39
N GLY A 279 15.32 1.49 -3.66
CA GLY A 279 15.03 0.56 -4.75
C GLY A 279 15.70 0.98 -6.05
N ALA A 280 15.52 0.22 -7.12
CA ALA A 280 15.81 0.72 -8.45
C ALA A 280 14.69 1.68 -8.92
N GLU A 281 13.45 1.38 -8.54
CA GLU A 281 12.29 2.23 -8.82
C GLU A 281 11.41 2.44 -7.57
N VAL A 282 10.93 3.66 -7.38
CA VAL A 282 9.91 4.01 -6.37
C VAL A 282 8.73 4.66 -7.09
N LEU A 283 7.57 4.04 -6.99
CA LEU A 283 6.36 4.47 -7.67
C LEU A 283 5.23 4.70 -6.67
N ASN A 284 4.79 5.95 -6.54
CA ASN A 284 3.62 6.35 -5.74
C ASN A 284 2.47 6.69 -6.68
N GLN A 285 1.51 5.77 -6.84
CA GLN A 285 0.43 5.88 -7.80
C GLN A 285 -0.89 6.21 -7.11
N ARG A 286 -1.37 7.46 -7.21
CA ARG A 286 -2.64 7.91 -6.59
C ARG A 286 -2.75 7.48 -5.13
N ALA A 287 -1.64 7.62 -4.41
CA ALA A 287 -1.42 7.08 -3.08
C ALA A 287 -0.63 8.08 -2.23
N ASP A 288 -0.53 7.83 -0.94
CA ASP A 288 0.10 8.73 -0.01
C ASP A 288 1.38 8.13 0.58
N ILE A 289 2.47 8.90 0.56
CA ILE A 289 3.70 8.67 1.32
C ILE A 289 3.83 9.82 2.32
N LEU A 290 3.68 9.52 3.60
CA LEU A 290 3.56 10.52 4.65
C LEU A 290 4.60 10.32 5.74
N GLY A 291 5.08 11.41 6.33
CA GLY A 291 6.01 11.38 7.45
C GLY A 291 5.79 12.53 8.43
N GLN A 292 6.28 12.39 9.67
CA GLN A 292 6.42 13.50 10.59
C GLN A 292 7.89 13.99 10.66
N GLY A 293 8.84 13.07 10.56
CA GLY A 293 10.27 13.36 10.48
C GLY A 293 10.77 13.48 9.05
N THR A 294 11.92 12.87 8.78
CA THR A 294 12.56 12.92 7.46
C THR A 294 12.03 11.82 6.54
N ILE A 295 11.79 12.16 5.27
CA ILE A 295 11.58 11.20 4.19
C ILE A 295 12.84 11.16 3.33
N ASP A 296 13.51 10.00 3.25
CA ASP A 296 14.71 9.76 2.44
C ASP A 296 14.37 8.71 1.36
N ILE A 297 14.38 9.11 0.09
CA ILE A 297 14.12 8.25 -1.06
C ILE A 297 15.38 8.16 -1.92
N ASN A 298 15.89 6.94 -2.07
CA ASN A 298 17.08 6.68 -2.90
C ASN A 298 16.77 5.58 -3.91
N ALA A 299 16.59 5.96 -5.19
CA ALA A 299 16.26 5.05 -6.28
C ALA A 299 16.76 5.60 -7.61
N SER A 300 16.98 4.74 -8.60
CA SER A 300 17.31 5.21 -9.96
C SER A 300 16.17 6.01 -10.58
N HIS A 301 14.93 5.57 -10.34
CA HIS A 301 13.72 6.25 -10.82
C HIS A 301 12.73 6.45 -9.66
N VAL A 302 12.30 7.69 -9.46
CA VAL A 302 11.26 8.04 -8.47
C VAL A 302 10.12 8.73 -9.22
N ARG A 303 8.92 8.16 -9.14
CA ARG A 303 7.72 8.72 -9.77
C ARG A 303 6.58 8.87 -8.76
N ASN A 304 6.14 10.09 -8.57
CA ASN A 304 4.93 10.44 -7.86
C ASN A 304 3.84 10.78 -8.88
N GLU A 305 2.90 9.86 -9.09
CA GLU A 305 1.83 10.00 -10.09
C GLU A 305 0.49 10.27 -9.43
N VAL A 306 0.02 11.51 -9.49
CA VAL A 306 -1.24 11.96 -8.85
C VAL A 306 -1.30 11.62 -7.35
N GLY A 307 -0.14 11.39 -6.75
CA GLY A 307 0.02 10.99 -5.35
C GLY A 307 0.53 12.13 -4.48
N THR A 308 0.58 11.88 -3.19
CA THR A 308 1.13 12.80 -2.20
C THR A 308 2.41 12.20 -1.60
N ILE A 309 3.51 12.94 -1.60
CA ILE A 309 4.69 12.71 -0.77
C ILE A 309 4.80 13.92 0.17
N LYS A 310 4.56 13.70 1.47
CA LYS A 310 4.48 14.83 2.41
C LYS A 310 5.07 14.48 3.77
N THR A 311 5.82 15.45 4.36
CA THR A 311 6.29 15.35 5.74
C THR A 311 6.22 16.70 6.46
N LEU A 312 6.29 16.66 7.79
CA LEU A 312 6.50 17.86 8.59
C LEU A 312 7.99 18.25 8.68
N GLY A 313 8.89 17.28 8.49
CA GLY A 313 10.34 17.49 8.42
C GLY A 313 10.85 17.75 7.01
N ASP A 314 12.02 17.17 6.70
CA ASP A 314 12.71 17.35 5.42
C ASP A 314 12.42 16.20 4.45
N ILE A 315 12.52 16.46 3.15
CA ILE A 315 12.48 15.44 2.10
C ILE A 315 13.83 15.44 1.37
N TYR A 316 14.45 14.27 1.27
CA TYR A 316 15.64 14.01 0.47
C TYR A 316 15.32 13.00 -0.61
N ILE A 317 15.55 13.37 -1.87
CA ILE A 317 15.38 12.48 -3.02
C ILE A 317 16.69 12.41 -3.78
N LYS A 318 17.24 11.20 -3.90
CA LYS A 318 18.39 10.92 -4.74
C LYS A 318 18.01 9.94 -5.84
N SER A 319 18.14 10.36 -7.11
CA SER A 319 17.72 9.54 -8.25
C SER A 319 18.48 9.89 -9.52
N SER A 320 18.32 9.09 -10.59
CA SER A 320 18.66 9.50 -11.94
C SER A 320 17.49 10.24 -12.60
N ASN A 321 16.25 9.80 -12.28
CA ASN A 321 15.04 10.47 -12.77
C ASN A 321 14.05 10.66 -11.63
N PHE A 322 13.62 11.88 -11.41
CA PHE A 322 12.53 12.23 -10.52
C PHE A 322 11.37 12.84 -11.31
N GLU A 323 10.20 12.26 -11.17
CA GLU A 323 8.96 12.70 -11.82
C GLU A 323 7.86 12.96 -10.79
N ASN A 324 7.34 14.18 -10.75
CA ASN A 324 6.15 14.56 -9.99
C ASN A 324 5.06 14.93 -10.98
N VAL A 325 4.16 13.97 -11.29
CA VAL A 325 3.25 14.04 -12.43
C VAL A 325 1.80 14.00 -11.98
N GLY A 326 1.12 15.11 -12.13
CA GLY A 326 -0.34 15.21 -11.97
C GLY A 326 -1.09 14.74 -13.21
N GLU A 327 -2.40 14.82 -13.12
CA GLU A 327 -3.31 14.45 -14.20
C GLU A 327 -4.32 15.56 -14.42
N VAL A 328 -4.60 15.85 -15.69
CA VAL A 328 -5.69 16.73 -16.08
C VAL A 328 -6.86 15.88 -16.58
N THR A 329 -8.00 16.03 -15.91
CA THR A 329 -9.24 15.36 -16.28
C THR A 329 -10.26 16.38 -16.81
N ASN A 330 -11.26 15.89 -17.53
CA ASN A 330 -12.35 16.72 -18.11
C ASN A 330 -11.78 17.88 -18.95
N PHE A 331 -10.73 17.60 -19.72
CA PHE A 331 -10.08 18.59 -20.55
C PHE A 331 -10.96 18.89 -21.74
N ASP A 332 -11.42 20.14 -21.84
CA ASP A 332 -12.20 20.64 -22.96
C ASP A 332 -11.74 22.04 -23.33
N TYR A 333 -11.87 22.37 -24.60
CA TYR A 333 -11.63 23.72 -25.12
C TYR A 333 -12.97 24.34 -25.45
N THR A 334 -13.28 25.45 -24.79
CA THR A 334 -14.41 26.28 -25.18
C THR A 334 -13.90 27.57 -25.81
N THR A 335 -14.46 27.91 -26.95
CA THR A 335 -14.25 29.21 -27.58
C THR A 335 -15.26 30.20 -27.03
N TYR A 336 -14.80 31.42 -26.83
CA TYR A 336 -15.65 32.54 -26.41
C TYR A 336 -15.14 33.82 -27.06
N TRP A 337 -15.99 34.80 -27.14
CA TRP A 337 -15.68 36.06 -27.76
C TRP A 337 -15.58 37.14 -26.69
N VAL A 338 -14.64 38.07 -26.88
CA VAL A 338 -14.45 39.17 -25.93
C VAL A 338 -14.53 40.49 -26.68
N ASP A 339 -15.35 41.40 -26.18
CA ASP A 339 -15.40 42.75 -26.73
C ASP A 339 -14.24 43.63 -26.18
N TRP A 340 -14.16 44.83 -26.67
CA TRP A 340 -13.13 45.80 -26.28
C TRP A 340 -13.26 46.23 -24.78
N GLN A 341 -14.41 46.03 -24.15
CA GLN A 341 -14.63 46.31 -22.73
C GLN A 341 -14.29 45.11 -21.84
N GLY A 342 -14.01 43.96 -22.42
CA GLY A 342 -13.70 42.73 -21.74
C GLY A 342 -14.91 41.85 -21.40
N ASN A 343 -16.08 42.15 -21.97
CA ASN A 343 -17.24 41.29 -21.78
C ASN A 343 -17.12 40.03 -22.62
N GLU A 344 -17.47 38.88 -22.02
CA GLU A 344 -17.39 37.57 -22.65
C GLU A 344 -18.74 37.18 -23.28
N TYR A 345 -18.69 36.57 -24.46
CA TYR A 345 -19.83 36.09 -25.22
C TYR A 345 -19.59 34.67 -25.73
N THR A 346 -20.64 33.86 -25.75
CA THR A 346 -20.59 32.52 -26.33
C THR A 346 -20.65 32.56 -27.84
N ASP A 347 -20.16 31.48 -28.52
CA ASP A 347 -20.28 31.34 -29.97
C ASP A 347 -21.75 31.45 -30.42
N ASP A 348 -22.69 30.80 -29.69
CA ASP A 348 -24.13 30.88 -29.98
C ASP A 348 -24.66 32.29 -29.88
N PHE A 349 -24.21 33.04 -28.87
CA PHE A 349 -24.63 34.45 -28.75
C PHE A 349 -24.16 35.27 -29.94
N ILE A 350 -22.91 35.07 -30.34
CA ILE A 350 -22.33 35.79 -31.48
C ILE A 350 -23.03 35.40 -32.78
N GLN A 351 -23.27 34.10 -33.00
CA GLN A 351 -24.01 33.67 -34.21
C GLN A 351 -25.40 34.21 -34.29
N ASN A 352 -26.09 34.38 -33.17
CA ASN A 352 -27.48 34.83 -33.16
C ASN A 352 -27.65 36.36 -33.05
N ASN A 353 -26.66 37.06 -32.51
CA ASN A 353 -26.82 38.49 -32.19
C ASN A 353 -25.84 39.41 -32.92
N TRP A 354 -24.72 38.83 -33.44
CA TRP A 354 -23.74 39.63 -34.15
C TRP A 354 -24.13 39.77 -35.61
N THR A 355 -24.23 40.99 -36.07
CA THR A 355 -24.58 41.28 -37.45
C THR A 355 -23.37 41.76 -38.21
N GLU A 356 -23.11 41.17 -39.37
CA GLU A 356 -22.11 41.70 -40.32
C GLU A 356 -22.45 43.13 -40.68
N LEU A 357 -21.47 44.01 -40.66
CA LEU A 357 -21.67 45.36 -41.17
C LEU A 357 -22.05 45.30 -42.63
N ASP A 358 -23.23 45.77 -42.93
CA ASP A 358 -23.69 45.85 -44.29
C ASP A 358 -22.75 46.81 -45.09
N THR A 359 -22.34 46.38 -46.24
CA THR A 359 -21.55 47.20 -47.15
C THR A 359 -22.28 48.43 -47.67
N TRP A 360 -23.57 48.38 -47.57
CA TRP A 360 -24.39 49.54 -47.83
C TRP A 360 -24.21 50.61 -46.76
N GLU A 361 -24.13 50.23 -45.51
CA GLU A 361 -23.83 51.14 -44.40
C GLU A 361 -22.41 51.71 -44.53
N ALA A 362 -21.50 50.92 -45.12
CA ALA A 362 -20.15 51.32 -45.42
C ALA A 362 -20.01 52.13 -46.76
N GLY A 363 -21.10 52.34 -47.49
CA GLY A 363 -21.09 53.13 -48.74
C GLY A 363 -20.61 52.43 -49.99
N PHE A 364 -20.41 51.10 -49.94
CA PHE A 364 -19.96 50.34 -51.10
C PHE A 364 -21.12 49.68 -51.85
N ARG A 365 -21.26 50.02 -53.10
CA ARG A 365 -22.25 49.38 -53.97
C ARG A 365 -21.67 48.27 -54.85
N ASP A 366 -20.33 48.24 -55.05
CA ASP A 366 -19.65 47.26 -55.86
C ASP A 366 -18.80 46.32 -54.99
N LYS A 367 -19.09 45.01 -55.06
CA LYS A 367 -18.39 43.98 -54.27
C LYS A 367 -16.91 43.83 -54.66
N SER A 368 -16.52 44.10 -55.88
CA SER A 368 -15.14 43.97 -56.32
C SER A 368 -14.26 45.10 -55.79
N TYR A 369 -14.79 46.31 -55.78
CA TYR A 369 -14.12 47.48 -55.23
C TYR A 369 -14.02 47.39 -53.69
N ARG A 370 -15.04 46.89 -53.07
CA ARG A 370 -15.09 46.61 -51.64
C ARG A 370 -13.92 45.70 -51.21
N GLY A 371 -13.64 44.59 -51.94
CA GLY A 371 -12.58 43.66 -51.60
C GLY A 371 -11.19 44.29 -51.53
N VAL A 372 -10.88 45.20 -52.45
CA VAL A 372 -9.59 45.91 -52.49
C VAL A 372 -9.46 46.85 -51.28
N LEU A 373 -10.47 47.62 -50.95
CA LEU A 373 -10.43 48.55 -49.82
C LEU A 373 -10.35 47.83 -48.47
N ILE A 374 -11.06 46.72 -48.33
CA ILE A 374 -11.01 45.90 -47.11
C ILE A 374 -9.57 45.42 -46.87
N GLU A 375 -8.88 44.93 -47.89
CA GLU A 375 -7.50 44.48 -47.76
C GLU A 375 -6.56 45.63 -47.38
N GLN A 376 -6.75 46.80 -47.94
CA GLN A 376 -5.95 48.00 -47.61
C GLN A 376 -6.16 48.41 -46.13
N TYR A 377 -7.35 48.37 -45.63
CA TYR A 377 -7.68 48.65 -44.20
C TYR A 377 -7.06 47.60 -43.26
N LYS A 378 -7.11 46.36 -43.66
CA LYS A 378 -6.44 45.27 -42.91
C LYS A 378 -4.94 45.54 -42.77
N GLN A 379 -4.25 45.84 -43.84
CA GLN A 379 -2.82 46.17 -43.83
C GLN A 379 -2.51 47.39 -42.97
N ILE A 380 -3.29 48.45 -43.05
CA ILE A 380 -3.09 49.65 -42.24
C ILE A 380 -3.31 49.36 -40.75
N HIS A 381 -4.31 48.60 -40.42
CA HIS A 381 -4.58 48.24 -39.03
C HIS A 381 -3.46 47.37 -38.46
N GLU A 382 -3.07 46.31 -39.15
CA GLU A 382 -1.98 45.42 -38.76
C GLU A 382 -0.65 46.15 -38.60
N SER A 383 -0.33 47.08 -39.49
CA SER A 383 0.89 47.89 -39.43
C SER A 383 0.93 48.84 -38.25
N ARG A 384 -0.21 49.26 -37.71
CA ARG A 384 -0.31 50.21 -36.57
C ARG A 384 -0.49 49.54 -35.21
N THR A 385 -1.26 48.48 -35.16
CA THR A 385 -1.63 47.80 -33.91
C THR A 385 -0.91 46.49 -33.69
N GLY A 386 -0.39 45.85 -34.72
CA GLY A 386 0.15 44.50 -34.69
C GLY A 386 -0.89 43.40 -34.46
N ILE A 387 -2.16 43.74 -34.46
CA ILE A 387 -3.27 42.82 -34.11
C ILE A 387 -4.23 42.75 -35.31
N LYS A 388 -4.53 41.52 -35.74
CA LYS A 388 -5.60 41.27 -36.71
C LYS A 388 -6.94 41.13 -35.99
N SER A 389 -7.94 41.84 -36.44
CA SER A 389 -9.30 41.67 -35.92
C SER A 389 -9.92 40.41 -36.53
N LEU A 390 -10.46 39.52 -35.69
CA LEU A 390 -11.22 38.36 -36.13
C LEU A 390 -12.45 38.79 -36.93
N LEU A 391 -13.10 39.86 -36.49
CA LEU A 391 -14.25 40.42 -37.18
C LEU A 391 -13.91 40.77 -38.63
N PHE A 392 -12.72 41.33 -38.88
CA PHE A 392 -12.27 41.61 -40.22
C PHE A 392 -12.05 40.34 -41.04
N GLU A 393 -11.40 39.33 -40.48
CA GLU A 393 -11.17 38.06 -41.18
C GLU A 393 -12.47 37.30 -41.49
N MET A 394 -13.41 37.29 -40.58
CA MET A 394 -14.70 36.63 -40.77
C MET A 394 -15.63 37.37 -41.74
N TYR A 395 -15.65 38.69 -41.65
CA TYR A 395 -16.66 39.52 -42.38
C TYR A 395 -16.01 40.36 -43.47
N GLY A 396 -14.69 40.30 -43.64
CA GLY A 396 -13.97 40.98 -44.71
C GLY A 396 -13.79 42.49 -44.52
N TYR A 397 -13.89 42.98 -43.27
CA TYR A 397 -13.58 44.35 -42.88
C TYR A 397 -13.27 44.43 -41.38
N TYR A 398 -12.66 45.53 -40.95
CA TYR A 398 -12.55 45.80 -39.52
C TYR A 398 -13.14 47.12 -39.05
N ILE A 399 -13.40 47.13 -37.76
CA ILE A 399 -13.92 48.28 -37.06
C ILE A 399 -12.77 48.86 -36.24
N ARG A 400 -12.67 50.18 -36.26
CA ARG A 400 -11.68 50.93 -35.48
C ARG A 400 -12.38 51.71 -34.40
N ASN A 401 -11.72 51.91 -33.30
CA ASN A 401 -12.09 52.82 -32.24
C ASN A 401 -11.55 54.25 -32.47
N GLU A 402 -10.94 54.49 -33.60
CA GLU A 402 -10.43 55.80 -34.00
C GLU A 402 -11.25 56.33 -35.14
N VAL A 403 -11.56 57.57 -35.07
CA VAL A 403 -12.29 58.31 -36.11
C VAL A 403 -11.31 59.18 -36.90
N VAL A 404 -11.36 59.11 -38.18
CA VAL A 404 -10.71 60.11 -39.04
C VAL A 404 -11.71 61.23 -39.27
N ASN A 405 -11.34 62.41 -38.84
CA ASN A 405 -12.17 63.56 -39.10
C ASN A 405 -12.12 63.90 -40.62
N ASN A 406 -12.92 64.83 -41.02
CA ASN A 406 -12.97 65.29 -42.41
C ASN A 406 -11.64 65.82 -42.98
N TRP A 407 -10.61 65.94 -42.12
CA TRP A 407 -9.26 66.44 -42.46
C TRP A 407 -8.23 65.33 -42.43
N GLY A 408 -8.67 64.08 -42.23
CA GLY A 408 -7.74 62.91 -42.19
C GLY A 408 -7.09 62.67 -40.84
N GLU A 409 -7.47 63.31 -39.76
CA GLU A 409 -6.92 63.09 -38.42
C GLU A 409 -7.67 61.97 -37.68
N TRP A 410 -6.91 61.07 -37.06
CA TRP A 410 -7.42 60.00 -36.26
C TRP A 410 -7.71 60.50 -34.86
N GLN A 411 -8.92 60.27 -34.35
CA GLN A 411 -9.31 60.61 -32.99
C GLN A 411 -9.86 59.40 -32.25
N ASN A 412 -9.51 59.29 -30.97
CA ASN A 412 -10.14 58.33 -30.08
C ASN A 412 -11.64 58.65 -29.95
N ASN A 413 -12.47 57.70 -30.31
CA ASN A 413 -13.92 57.85 -30.20
C ASN A 413 -14.54 56.56 -29.60
N PRO A 414 -15.40 56.60 -28.64
CA PRO A 414 -16.12 55.44 -28.12
C PRO A 414 -17.02 54.76 -29.14
N SER A 415 -17.30 55.43 -30.28
CA SER A 415 -18.03 54.83 -31.41
C SER A 415 -17.08 54.28 -32.40
N TYR A 416 -17.32 53.10 -32.90
CA TYR A 416 -16.53 52.43 -33.89
C TYR A 416 -16.84 52.98 -35.28
N ILE A 417 -15.81 53.22 -36.07
CA ILE A 417 -15.94 53.74 -37.41
C ILE A 417 -15.16 52.85 -38.37
N MET A 418 -15.83 52.41 -39.41
CA MET A 418 -15.21 51.80 -40.57
C MET A 418 -14.85 52.88 -41.56
N GLN A 419 -13.57 52.88 -41.95
CA GLN A 419 -13.06 53.85 -42.91
C GLN A 419 -12.74 53.19 -44.22
N THR A 420 -13.08 53.89 -45.31
CA THR A 420 -12.78 53.53 -46.68
C THR A 420 -12.24 54.74 -47.41
N ASP A 421 -11.73 54.54 -48.63
CA ASP A 421 -11.31 55.64 -49.48
C ASP A 421 -12.46 56.57 -49.85
N ALA A 422 -13.69 56.08 -49.72
CA ALA A 422 -14.90 56.87 -49.96
C ALA A 422 -15.39 57.67 -48.73
N GLY A 423 -14.81 57.45 -47.57
CA GLY A 423 -15.20 58.12 -46.33
C GLY A 423 -15.11 57.24 -45.11
N ALA A 424 -15.52 57.79 -43.97
CA ALA A 424 -15.61 57.10 -42.70
C ALA A 424 -17.07 56.92 -42.25
N PHE A 425 -17.41 55.72 -41.78
CA PHE A 425 -18.76 55.34 -41.35
C PHE A 425 -18.75 55.07 -39.89
N LYS A 426 -19.63 55.74 -39.17
CA LYS A 426 -19.85 55.49 -37.78
C LYS A 426 -20.77 54.27 -37.60
N THR A 427 -20.37 53.36 -36.72
CA THR A 427 -21.16 52.20 -36.37
C THR A 427 -21.21 52.01 -34.85
N ASP A 428 -22.30 51.48 -34.35
CA ASP A 428 -22.48 51.03 -32.96
C ASP A 428 -21.96 49.59 -32.78
N LYS A 429 -21.57 48.91 -33.85
CA LYS A 429 -20.98 47.58 -33.81
C LYS A 429 -19.57 47.65 -33.22
N GLN A 430 -19.28 46.73 -32.33
CA GLN A 430 -18.03 46.69 -31.62
C GLN A 430 -17.14 45.57 -32.15
N PRO A 431 -15.81 45.77 -32.20
CA PRO A 431 -14.90 44.71 -32.52
C PRO A 431 -14.88 43.69 -31.40
N ILE A 432 -14.82 42.41 -31.77
CA ILE A 432 -14.73 41.30 -30.86
C ILE A 432 -13.54 40.40 -31.27
N GLU A 433 -12.97 39.74 -30.28
CA GLU A 433 -11.88 38.78 -30.48
C GLU A 433 -12.34 37.41 -29.99
N GLN A 434 -12.06 36.39 -30.77
CA GLN A 434 -12.25 35.00 -30.30
C GLN A 434 -11.09 34.60 -29.39
N LYS A 435 -11.41 34.03 -28.28
CA LYS A 435 -10.45 33.45 -27.32
C LYS A 435 -10.79 32.00 -27.05
N ILE A 436 -9.78 31.24 -26.64
CA ILE A 436 -9.95 29.87 -26.20
C ILE A 436 -9.78 29.83 -24.68
N LYS A 437 -10.71 29.19 -24.01
CA LYS A 437 -10.60 28.85 -22.60
C LYS A 437 -10.49 27.34 -22.49
N SER A 438 -9.41 26.86 -21.92
CA SER A 438 -9.31 25.46 -21.53
C SER A 438 -10.02 25.25 -20.19
N ASN A 439 -10.94 24.31 -20.16
CA ASN A 439 -11.59 23.84 -18.95
C ASN A 439 -11.01 22.47 -18.63
N GLY A 440 -10.61 22.27 -17.40
CA GLY A 440 -10.10 20.98 -16.94
C GLY A 440 -9.89 21.02 -15.43
N THR A 441 -9.98 19.88 -14.81
CA THR A 441 -9.64 19.71 -13.40
C THR A 441 -8.27 19.09 -13.31
N THR A 442 -7.33 19.75 -12.63
CA THR A 442 -5.99 19.22 -12.40
C THR A 442 -5.97 18.51 -11.05
N ASN A 443 -5.67 17.21 -11.08
CA ASN A 443 -5.32 16.43 -9.92
C ASN A 443 -3.79 16.51 -9.78
N TYR A 444 -3.32 17.31 -8.83
CA TYR A 444 -1.90 17.56 -8.66
C TYR A 444 -1.19 16.34 -8.03
N ALA A 445 -0.01 16.02 -8.54
CA ALA A 445 0.97 15.27 -7.76
C ALA A 445 1.64 16.23 -6.77
N THR A 446 1.69 15.87 -5.49
CA THR A 446 2.17 16.77 -4.45
C THR A 446 3.46 16.24 -3.81
N LEU A 447 4.48 17.09 -3.75
CA LEU A 447 5.69 16.91 -2.95
C LEU A 447 5.75 18.08 -1.96
N SER A 448 5.62 17.81 -0.66
CA SER A 448 5.51 18.86 0.35
C SER A 448 6.31 18.54 1.62
N ALA A 449 7.16 19.47 2.04
CA ALA A 449 7.91 19.39 3.29
C ALA A 449 7.60 20.58 4.20
N GLY A 450 7.52 20.35 5.51
CA GLY A 450 7.49 21.42 6.49
C GLY A 450 8.86 22.12 6.64
N GLY A 451 9.96 21.40 6.43
CA GLY A 451 11.33 21.88 6.36
C GLY A 451 11.82 22.04 4.93
N ASN A 452 12.93 21.38 4.59
CA ASN A 452 13.59 21.47 3.29
C ASN A 452 13.16 20.35 2.33
N ILE A 453 13.22 20.63 1.04
CA ILE A 453 13.21 19.62 -0.03
C ILE A 453 14.55 19.69 -0.75
N VAL A 454 15.27 18.55 -0.76
CA VAL A 454 16.53 18.41 -1.49
C VAL A 454 16.37 17.29 -2.52
N ILE A 455 16.48 17.66 -3.80
CA ILE A 455 16.42 16.72 -4.93
C ILE A 455 17.77 16.73 -5.63
N ASP A 456 18.47 15.60 -5.61
CA ASP A 456 19.71 15.34 -6.34
C ASP A 456 19.40 14.27 -7.42
N SER A 457 19.25 14.72 -8.67
CA SER A 457 18.78 13.87 -9.78
C SER A 457 19.36 14.34 -11.10
N ASP A 458 19.59 13.42 -12.06
CA ASP A 458 20.00 13.84 -13.40
C ASP A 458 18.87 14.58 -14.12
N ASN A 459 17.64 14.10 -13.99
CA ASN A 459 16.47 14.69 -14.62
C ASN A 459 15.35 14.89 -13.60
N VAL A 460 14.74 16.06 -13.61
CA VAL A 460 13.59 16.42 -12.78
C VAL A 460 12.45 16.88 -13.66
N LEU A 461 11.32 16.19 -13.59
CA LEU A 461 10.07 16.58 -14.23
C LEU A 461 9.01 16.88 -13.17
N ASN A 462 8.54 18.12 -13.13
CA ASN A 462 7.33 18.50 -12.41
C ASN A 462 6.25 18.87 -13.43
N LYS A 463 5.37 17.94 -13.73
CA LYS A 463 4.30 18.13 -14.69
C LYS A 463 2.93 18.07 -14.00
N ASP A 464 2.15 19.15 -14.11
CA ASP A 464 0.86 19.25 -13.38
C ASP A 464 1.01 18.90 -11.90
N GLY A 465 2.16 19.22 -11.32
CA GLY A 465 2.55 18.88 -9.96
C GLY A 465 2.86 20.10 -9.12
N MET A 466 2.85 19.90 -7.81
CA MET A 466 3.17 20.93 -6.82
C MET A 466 4.35 20.48 -5.97
N ILE A 467 5.39 21.32 -5.87
CA ILE A 467 6.56 21.12 -5.00
C ILE A 467 6.60 22.30 -4.05
N THR A 468 6.46 22.06 -2.73
CA THR A 468 6.43 23.10 -1.71
C THR A 468 7.25 22.72 -0.51
N ALA A 469 8.04 23.66 -0.01
CA ALA A 469 8.82 23.53 1.22
C ALA A 469 8.51 24.68 2.17
N GLY A 470 8.54 24.43 3.46
CA GLY A 470 8.45 25.48 4.47
C GLY A 470 9.69 26.35 4.52
N ASP A 471 10.87 25.74 4.28
CA ASP A 471 12.15 26.45 4.27
C ASP A 471 12.71 26.58 2.83
N THR A 472 13.40 25.56 2.31
CA THR A 472 14.13 25.63 1.05
C THR A 472 13.76 24.49 0.13
N VAL A 473 13.57 24.78 -1.17
CA VAL A 473 13.60 23.78 -2.25
C VAL A 473 14.94 23.90 -2.95
N GLN A 474 15.79 22.86 -2.82
CA GLN A 474 17.05 22.75 -3.53
C GLN A 474 16.96 21.61 -4.56
N ILE A 475 17.23 21.93 -5.81
CA ILE A 475 17.26 20.96 -6.90
C ILE A 475 18.64 21.03 -7.55
N THR A 476 19.34 19.89 -7.58
CA THR A 476 20.59 19.71 -8.31
C THR A 476 20.29 18.71 -9.43
N ALA A 477 20.35 19.17 -10.70
CA ALA A 477 20.00 18.34 -11.84
C ALA A 477 20.70 18.82 -13.12
N ASN A 478 20.86 17.89 -14.08
CA ASN A 478 21.28 18.23 -15.45
C ASN A 478 20.13 18.88 -16.24
N ARG A 479 18.88 18.44 -15.96
CA ARG A 479 17.67 18.95 -16.63
C ARG A 479 16.53 19.09 -15.62
N VAL A 480 15.86 20.25 -15.64
CA VAL A 480 14.65 20.50 -14.86
C VAL A 480 13.56 20.96 -15.82
N GLU A 481 12.43 20.27 -15.78
CA GLU A 481 11.21 20.66 -16.51
C GLU A 481 10.09 20.90 -15.51
N ASN A 482 9.52 22.12 -15.53
CA ASN A 482 8.34 22.48 -14.76
C ASN A 482 7.25 22.92 -15.74
N VAL A 483 6.30 22.03 -16.02
CA VAL A 483 5.34 22.18 -17.11
C VAL A 483 3.91 21.90 -16.65
N VAL A 484 2.95 22.48 -17.33
CA VAL A 484 1.53 22.24 -17.11
C VAL A 484 0.88 21.76 -18.41
N SER A 485 -0.04 20.80 -18.29
CA SER A 485 -0.81 20.28 -19.43
C SER A 485 -1.89 21.29 -19.88
N LEU A 486 -2.52 21.98 -18.90
CA LEU A 486 -3.37 23.13 -19.18
C LEU A 486 -2.46 24.33 -19.38
N GLY A 487 -1.98 24.55 -20.60
CA GLY A 487 -1.29 25.79 -20.98
C GLY A 487 -2.15 27.01 -20.65
N ASN A 488 -1.51 28.18 -20.55
CA ASN A 488 -2.26 29.45 -20.54
C ASN A 488 -3.23 29.47 -21.71
N PRO A 489 -4.47 29.97 -21.52
CA PRO A 489 -5.44 30.08 -22.62
C PRO A 489 -4.74 30.73 -23.80
N VAL A 490 -4.66 29.98 -24.90
CA VAL A 490 -4.07 30.49 -26.13
C VAL A 490 -4.95 31.65 -26.57
N ARG A 491 -4.43 32.87 -26.48
CA ARG A 491 -5.08 33.98 -27.12
C ARG A 491 -4.90 33.77 -28.64
N LEU A 492 -5.97 33.41 -29.31
CA LEU A 492 -6.03 33.62 -30.74
C LEU A 492 -6.17 35.12 -30.97
N GLN A 493 -5.05 35.81 -30.93
CA GLN A 493 -5.00 37.17 -31.42
C GLN A 493 -4.63 37.09 -32.89
N TYR A 494 -5.58 37.44 -33.75
CA TYR A 494 -5.27 37.63 -35.15
C TYR A 494 -4.33 38.82 -35.29
N GLY A 495 -3.06 38.53 -35.59
CA GLY A 495 -2.04 39.53 -35.87
C GLY A 495 -1.06 39.87 -34.78
N SER A 496 -1.03 39.15 -33.67
CA SER A 496 0.10 39.21 -32.77
C SER A 496 0.84 37.88 -32.73
N GLU A 497 2.15 37.92 -32.71
CA GLU A 497 2.97 36.79 -32.30
C GLU A 497 2.73 36.50 -30.82
N ILE A 498 2.61 35.25 -30.52
CA ILE A 498 2.52 34.74 -29.13
C ILE A 498 3.88 34.87 -28.48
#